data_e3f23f4348fedb79de13568cbae90b33
#
_entry.id   e3f23f4348fedb79de13568cbae90b33
#
_cell.length_a   1.000
_cell.length_b   1.000
_cell.length_c   1.000
_cell.angle_alpha   90.00
_cell.angle_beta   90.00
_cell.angle_gamma   90.00
#
_symmetry.space_group_name_H-M   'P 1'
#
loop_
_entity.id
_entity.type
_entity.pdbx_description
1 polymer ?
#
loop_
_entity_poly.entity_id
_entity_poly.type
_entity_poly.pdbx_seq_one_letter_code
_entity_poly.pdbx_strand_id
1 'polypeptide(L)'
;MIDQSVADVMKRSARTITEETTASAVARLFAENGIGSAVVVDPETDDLIGIVTESDIMHQVATGADVTAVPVGSFMTTPVITINSTDSIDTAATLMRDRSIRRLPVVDDDRLVGMLTTTDLVHYIPRLRDTILRSRNETER
;
A
#
# COMPACT_ATOMS: atom_id res chain seq x y z
N MET A 1 -5.11 22.39 -11.22
CA MET A 1 -5.16 20.92 -11.17
C MET A 1 -3.79 20.37 -10.83
N ILE A 2 -3.72 19.37 -9.99
CA ILE A 2 -2.45 18.85 -9.55
C ILE A 2 -2.17 17.58 -10.34
N ASP A 3 -1.18 17.64 -11.23
CA ASP A 3 -0.85 16.56 -12.13
C ASP A 3 0.30 15.69 -11.59
N GLN A 4 0.34 15.53 -10.26
CA GLN A 4 1.33 14.64 -9.67
C GLN A 4 0.92 13.19 -9.86
N SER A 5 1.86 12.38 -10.28
CA SER A 5 1.63 10.95 -10.46
C SER A 5 1.90 10.18 -9.17
N VAL A 6 1.32 9.00 -9.10
CA VAL A 6 1.58 8.05 -8.01
C VAL A 6 3.09 7.79 -7.89
N ALA A 7 3.79 7.66 -9.02
CA ALA A 7 5.23 7.43 -9.05
C ALA A 7 6.04 8.48 -8.29
N ASP A 8 5.55 9.73 -8.25
CA ASP A 8 6.25 10.83 -7.59
C ASP A 8 6.16 10.77 -6.06
N VAL A 9 5.19 10.04 -5.53
CA VAL A 9 4.87 10.03 -4.10
C VAL A 9 5.04 8.66 -3.46
N MET A 10 4.89 7.58 -4.22
CA MET A 10 4.98 6.20 -3.71
C MET A 10 6.36 5.88 -3.14
N LYS A 11 6.40 4.87 -2.28
CA LYS A 11 7.65 4.20 -1.93
C LYS A 11 7.97 3.18 -3.03
N ARG A 12 9.21 3.15 -3.48
CA ARG A 12 9.61 2.30 -4.60
C ARG A 12 9.88 0.86 -4.22
N SER A 13 9.73 0.52 -2.95
CA SER A 13 9.88 -0.85 -2.49
C SER A 13 8.60 -1.28 -1.79
N ALA A 14 8.15 -2.49 -2.11
CA ALA A 14 7.05 -3.13 -1.41
C ALA A 14 7.52 -4.50 -0.98
N ARG A 15 7.23 -4.87 0.28
CA ARG A 15 7.59 -6.19 0.79
C ARG A 15 6.64 -7.23 0.23
N THR A 16 7.21 -8.33 -0.24
CA THR A 16 6.43 -9.46 -0.74
C THR A 16 6.63 -10.67 0.14
N ILE A 17 5.59 -11.45 0.27
CA ILE A 17 5.55 -12.70 1.02
C ILE A 17 4.77 -13.72 0.20
N THR A 18 4.79 -14.98 0.62
CA THR A 18 4.01 -16.04 -0.01
C THR A 18 2.87 -16.47 0.88
N GLU A 19 1.91 -17.22 0.34
CA GLU A 19 0.73 -17.68 1.08
C GLU A 19 1.06 -18.50 2.32
N GLU A 20 2.19 -19.19 2.33
CA GLU A 20 2.59 -20.08 3.41
C GLU A 20 3.30 -19.36 4.56
N THR A 21 3.63 -18.08 4.38
CA THR A 21 4.25 -17.29 5.44
C THR A 21 3.28 -17.22 6.63
N THR A 22 3.77 -17.49 7.85
CA THR A 22 2.90 -17.48 9.02
C THR A 22 2.61 -16.06 9.49
N ALA A 23 1.50 -15.88 10.20
CA ALA A 23 1.13 -14.60 10.78
C ALA A 23 2.25 -14.05 11.68
N SER A 24 2.86 -14.91 12.49
CA SER A 24 3.98 -14.51 13.36
C SER A 24 5.20 -14.04 12.58
N ALA A 25 5.53 -14.72 11.47
CA ALA A 25 6.66 -14.30 10.63
C ALA A 25 6.39 -12.94 9.99
N VAL A 26 5.17 -12.68 9.53
CA VAL A 26 4.79 -11.38 8.97
C VAL A 26 4.81 -10.30 10.03
N ALA A 27 4.29 -10.58 11.23
CA ALA A 27 4.33 -9.64 12.35
C ALA A 27 5.77 -9.20 12.65
N ARG A 28 6.69 -10.16 12.65
CA ARG A 28 8.11 -9.88 12.86
C ARG A 28 8.68 -9.02 11.74
N LEU A 29 8.33 -9.32 10.49
CA LEU A 29 8.73 -8.53 9.33
C LEU A 29 8.28 -7.07 9.49
N PHE A 30 7.03 -6.86 9.89
CA PHE A 30 6.49 -5.52 10.12
C PHE A 30 7.24 -4.78 11.23
N ALA A 31 7.43 -5.44 12.36
CA ALA A 31 8.09 -4.85 13.52
C ALA A 31 9.55 -4.49 13.22
N GLU A 32 10.29 -5.38 12.57
CA GLU A 32 11.71 -5.17 12.27
C GLU A 32 11.96 -4.10 11.21
N ASN A 33 11.00 -3.89 10.31
CA ASN A 33 11.16 -2.95 9.19
C ASN A 33 10.32 -1.68 9.34
N GLY A 34 9.53 -1.55 10.40
CA GLY A 34 8.69 -0.37 10.59
C GLY A 34 7.64 -0.21 9.49
N ILE A 35 7.10 -1.31 8.99
CA ILE A 35 6.08 -1.32 7.94
C ILE A 35 4.80 -1.99 8.44
N GLY A 36 3.70 -1.73 7.76
CA GLY A 36 2.39 -2.21 8.19
C GLY A 36 1.63 -3.02 7.14
N SER A 37 2.28 -3.37 6.05
CA SER A 37 1.64 -4.17 5.00
C SER A 37 2.67 -4.95 4.19
N ALA A 38 2.22 -6.08 3.62
CA ALA A 38 3.01 -6.88 2.69
C ALA A 38 2.09 -7.44 1.61
N VAL A 39 2.60 -7.54 0.41
CA VAL A 39 1.88 -8.09 -0.74
C VAL A 39 2.18 -9.59 -0.81
N VAL A 40 1.13 -10.39 -0.95
CA VAL A 40 1.26 -11.83 -1.12
C VAL A 40 1.36 -12.14 -2.61
N VAL A 41 2.41 -12.81 -3.00
CA VAL A 41 2.67 -13.14 -4.41
C VAL A 41 2.80 -14.65 -4.57
N ASP A 42 2.50 -15.11 -5.79
CA ASP A 42 2.76 -16.48 -6.17
C ASP A 42 4.26 -16.62 -6.43
N PRO A 43 4.95 -17.57 -5.77
CA PRO A 43 6.42 -17.69 -5.91
C PRO A 43 6.87 -18.13 -7.30
N GLU A 44 5.99 -18.73 -8.10
CA GLU A 44 6.33 -19.20 -9.45
C GLU A 44 6.08 -18.15 -10.51
N THR A 45 5.01 -17.37 -10.38
CA THR A 45 4.58 -16.42 -11.41
C THR A 45 4.80 -14.96 -11.03
N ASP A 46 5.07 -14.67 -9.75
CA ASP A 46 5.11 -13.32 -9.16
C ASP A 46 3.77 -12.57 -9.26
N ASP A 47 2.68 -13.28 -9.55
CA ASP A 47 1.35 -12.65 -9.55
C ASP A 47 0.97 -12.19 -8.15
N LEU A 48 0.33 -11.03 -8.08
CA LEU A 48 -0.19 -10.49 -6.83
C LEU A 48 -1.49 -11.20 -6.49
N ILE A 49 -1.52 -11.90 -5.36
CA ILE A 49 -2.68 -12.70 -4.97
C ILE A 49 -3.39 -12.21 -3.72
N GLY A 50 -2.76 -11.37 -2.94
CA GLY A 50 -3.38 -10.83 -1.74
C GLY A 50 -2.55 -9.75 -1.09
N ILE A 51 -3.10 -9.16 -0.03
CA ILE A 51 -2.39 -8.20 0.81
C ILE A 51 -2.69 -8.52 2.27
N VAL A 52 -1.69 -8.35 3.13
CA VAL A 52 -1.81 -8.54 4.57
C VAL A 52 -1.37 -7.26 5.26
N THR A 53 -2.14 -6.83 6.25
CA THR A 53 -1.87 -5.61 7.02
C THR A 53 -1.73 -5.93 8.50
N GLU A 54 -1.26 -4.94 9.27
CA GLU A 54 -1.18 -5.04 10.73
C GLU A 54 -2.54 -5.38 11.34
N SER A 55 -3.62 -4.78 10.82
CA SER A 55 -4.99 -5.06 11.28
C SER A 55 -5.36 -6.52 11.10
N ASP A 56 -4.95 -7.13 9.98
CA ASP A 56 -5.22 -8.54 9.73
C ASP A 56 -4.55 -9.42 10.78
N ILE A 57 -3.30 -9.10 11.12
CA ILE A 57 -2.55 -9.84 12.14
C ILE A 57 -3.21 -9.69 13.51
N MET A 58 -3.56 -8.46 13.87
CA MET A 58 -4.24 -8.18 15.14
C MET A 58 -5.54 -8.94 15.25
N HIS A 59 -6.30 -9.04 14.15
CA HIS A 59 -7.56 -9.78 14.13
C HIS A 59 -7.34 -11.27 14.38
N GLN A 60 -6.28 -11.85 13.82
CA GLN A 60 -5.95 -13.27 14.08
C GLN A 60 -5.62 -13.50 15.55
N VAL A 61 -4.89 -12.60 16.18
CA VAL A 61 -4.60 -12.68 17.61
C VAL A 61 -5.90 -12.58 18.43
N ALA A 62 -6.76 -11.63 18.07
CA ALA A 62 -8.01 -11.37 18.78
C ALA A 62 -8.99 -12.56 18.72
N THR A 63 -8.97 -13.31 17.60
CA THR A 63 -9.86 -14.48 17.42
C THR A 63 -9.27 -15.78 17.98
N GLY A 64 -8.07 -15.72 18.57
CA GLY A 64 -7.46 -16.88 19.21
C GLY A 64 -6.73 -17.83 18.28
N ALA A 65 -6.43 -17.39 17.06
CA ALA A 65 -5.66 -18.21 16.12
C ALA A 65 -4.24 -18.44 16.64
N ASP A 66 -3.67 -19.60 16.29
CA ASP A 66 -2.26 -19.86 16.56
C ASP A 66 -1.42 -19.12 15.50
N VAL A 67 -0.95 -17.93 15.84
CA VAL A 67 -0.22 -17.08 14.90
C VAL A 67 1.13 -17.67 14.48
N THR A 68 1.64 -18.63 15.22
CA THR A 68 2.88 -19.31 14.84
C THR A 68 2.65 -20.38 13.77
N ALA A 69 1.40 -20.75 13.52
CA ALA A 69 1.04 -21.81 12.58
C ALA A 69 0.14 -21.33 11.44
N VAL A 70 -0.70 -20.33 11.67
CA VAL A 70 -1.67 -19.90 10.66
C VAL A 70 -0.97 -19.21 9.49
N PRO A 71 -1.18 -19.69 8.24
CA PRO A 71 -0.57 -19.06 7.07
C PRO A 71 -1.37 -17.85 6.62
N VAL A 72 -0.68 -16.84 6.09
CA VAL A 72 -1.34 -15.61 5.63
C VAL A 72 -2.34 -15.88 4.50
N GLY A 73 -2.12 -16.91 3.70
CA GLY A 73 -3.06 -17.27 2.63
C GLY A 73 -4.47 -17.55 3.11
N SER A 74 -4.64 -17.95 4.40
CA SER A 74 -5.95 -18.25 4.95
C SER A 74 -6.73 -17.01 5.37
N PHE A 75 -6.07 -15.85 5.52
CA PHE A 75 -6.76 -14.64 5.97
C PHE A 75 -6.38 -13.37 5.20
N MET A 76 -5.49 -13.46 4.21
CA MET A 76 -5.14 -12.31 3.38
C MET A 76 -6.36 -11.72 2.70
N THR A 77 -6.32 -10.43 2.38
CA THR A 77 -7.38 -9.77 1.63
C THR A 77 -7.17 -10.02 0.13
N THR A 78 -8.19 -10.52 -0.54
CA THR A 78 -8.22 -10.75 -1.99
C THR A 78 -9.55 -10.26 -2.56
N PRO A 79 -9.62 -9.83 -3.84
CA PRO A 79 -8.49 -9.55 -4.73
C PRO A 79 -7.70 -8.33 -4.28
N VAL A 80 -6.48 -8.19 -4.79
CA VAL A 80 -5.65 -7.03 -4.51
C VAL A 80 -6.12 -5.86 -5.36
N ILE A 81 -6.40 -4.73 -4.71
CA ILE A 81 -6.73 -3.49 -5.40
C ILE A 81 -5.42 -2.76 -5.64
N THR A 82 -5.10 -2.52 -6.90
CA THR A 82 -3.83 -1.90 -7.32
C THR A 82 -4.07 -0.59 -8.04
N ILE A 83 -3.00 0.17 -8.24
CA ILE A 83 -3.01 1.40 -9.03
C ILE A 83 -1.74 1.42 -9.88
N ASN A 84 -1.80 2.09 -11.02
CA ASN A 84 -0.63 2.24 -11.88
C ASN A 84 0.23 3.43 -11.43
N SER A 85 1.53 3.33 -11.63
CA SER A 85 2.46 4.41 -11.24
C SER A 85 2.19 5.71 -12.01
N THR A 86 1.61 5.61 -13.19
CA THR A 86 1.27 6.76 -14.03
C THR A 86 -0.07 7.41 -13.69
N ASP A 87 -0.87 6.79 -12.84
CA ASP A 87 -2.14 7.37 -12.40
C ASP A 87 -1.89 8.59 -11.51
N SER A 88 -2.87 9.49 -11.45
CA SER A 88 -2.77 10.69 -10.63
C SER A 88 -2.99 10.39 -9.15
N ILE A 89 -2.45 11.26 -8.30
CA ILE A 89 -2.67 11.20 -6.86
C ILE A 89 -4.16 11.34 -6.55
N ASP A 90 -4.88 12.18 -7.29
CA ASP A 90 -6.32 12.35 -7.12
C ASP A 90 -7.06 11.03 -7.35
N THR A 91 -6.69 10.28 -8.37
CA THR A 91 -7.24 8.95 -8.64
C THR A 91 -6.98 8.01 -7.48
N ALA A 92 -5.76 8.01 -6.96
CA ALA A 92 -5.39 7.17 -5.82
C ALA A 92 -6.19 7.52 -4.57
N ALA A 93 -6.29 8.81 -4.25
CA ALA A 93 -7.04 9.28 -3.08
C ALA A 93 -8.52 8.90 -3.17
N THR A 94 -9.12 9.06 -4.34
CA THR A 94 -10.50 8.68 -4.60
C THR A 94 -10.72 7.18 -4.41
N LEU A 95 -9.81 6.37 -4.94
CA LEU A 95 -9.89 4.92 -4.81
C LEU A 95 -9.77 4.48 -3.35
N MET A 96 -8.83 5.07 -2.61
CA MET A 96 -8.66 4.77 -1.18
C MET A 96 -9.92 5.12 -0.39
N ARG A 97 -10.52 6.28 -0.68
CA ARG A 97 -11.75 6.71 -0.02
C ARG A 97 -12.91 5.78 -0.34
N ASP A 98 -13.14 5.52 -1.63
CA ASP A 98 -14.30 4.75 -2.08
C ASP A 98 -14.25 3.30 -1.63
N ARG A 99 -13.06 2.75 -1.49
CA ARG A 99 -12.84 1.36 -1.06
C ARG A 99 -12.50 1.24 0.41
N SER A 100 -12.40 2.36 1.14
CA SER A 100 -12.02 2.39 2.57
C SER A 100 -10.71 1.65 2.83
N ILE A 101 -9.72 1.85 1.98
CA ILE A 101 -8.40 1.25 2.09
C ILE A 101 -7.34 2.33 2.26
N ARG A 102 -6.24 1.98 2.91
CA ARG A 102 -5.17 2.91 3.25
C ARG A 102 -3.88 2.64 2.47
N ARG A 103 -3.87 1.60 1.67
CA ARG A 103 -2.67 1.14 0.98
C ARG A 103 -3.06 0.64 -0.40
N LEU A 104 -2.24 1.01 -1.37
CA LEU A 104 -2.41 0.59 -2.75
C LEU A 104 -1.07 0.07 -3.26
N PRO A 105 -0.94 -1.23 -3.52
CA PRO A 105 0.21 -1.70 -4.30
C PRO A 105 0.22 -1.02 -5.65
N VAL A 106 1.39 -0.54 -6.05
CA VAL A 106 1.57 0.17 -7.32
C VAL A 106 2.18 -0.78 -8.32
N VAL A 107 1.56 -0.85 -9.50
CA VAL A 107 2.00 -1.75 -10.56
C VAL A 107 2.25 -0.99 -11.85
N ASP A 108 3.12 -1.55 -12.69
CA ASP A 108 3.33 -1.18 -14.09
C ASP A 108 3.34 -2.47 -14.87
N ASP A 109 2.48 -2.58 -15.89
CA ASP A 109 2.35 -3.80 -16.69
C ASP A 109 2.18 -5.04 -15.80
N ASP A 110 1.31 -4.92 -14.79
CA ASP A 110 1.00 -5.95 -13.79
C ASP A 110 2.18 -6.36 -12.91
N ARG A 111 3.29 -5.62 -12.94
CA ARG A 111 4.43 -5.86 -12.07
C ARG A 111 4.42 -4.88 -10.90
N LEU A 112 4.66 -5.40 -9.72
CA LEU A 112 4.74 -4.59 -8.50
C LEU A 112 5.98 -3.69 -8.56
N VAL A 113 5.77 -2.37 -8.49
CA VAL A 113 6.86 -1.38 -8.53
C VAL A 113 6.94 -0.53 -7.27
N GLY A 114 5.95 -0.59 -6.41
CA GLY A 114 5.96 0.19 -5.18
C GLY A 114 4.71 0.03 -4.36
N MET A 115 4.62 0.87 -3.34
CA MET A 115 3.47 0.94 -2.43
C MET A 115 3.12 2.39 -2.18
N LEU A 116 1.84 2.72 -2.28
CA LEU A 116 1.33 4.04 -1.91
C LEU A 116 0.43 3.90 -0.69
N THR A 117 0.70 4.69 0.34
CA THR A 117 -0.11 4.68 1.57
C THR A 117 -0.71 6.04 1.82
N THR A 118 -1.73 6.10 2.70
CA THR A 118 -2.29 7.38 3.14
C THR A 118 -1.22 8.23 3.84
N THR A 119 -0.26 7.61 4.52
CA THR A 119 0.86 8.34 5.13
C THR A 119 1.70 9.04 4.08
N ASP A 120 1.95 8.40 2.94
CA ASP A 120 2.68 9.03 1.83
C ASP A 120 1.93 10.26 1.32
N LEU A 121 0.61 10.17 1.21
CA LEU A 121 -0.22 11.30 0.79
C LEU A 121 -0.17 12.44 1.80
N VAL A 122 -0.21 12.14 3.09
CA VAL A 122 -0.10 13.14 4.15
C VAL A 122 1.26 13.85 4.08
N HIS A 123 2.34 13.12 3.86
CA HIS A 123 3.68 13.71 3.71
C HIS A 123 3.78 14.59 2.45
N TYR A 124 2.95 14.34 1.46
CA TYR A 124 2.91 15.13 0.23
C TYR A 124 2.18 16.47 0.40
N ILE A 125 1.29 16.61 1.36
CA ILE A 125 0.47 17.81 1.58
C ILE A 125 1.30 19.11 1.67
N PRO A 126 2.42 19.18 2.37
CA PRO A 126 3.22 20.41 2.41
C PRO A 126 3.71 20.86 1.02
N ARG A 127 4.12 19.92 0.16
CA ARG A 127 4.53 20.24 -1.20
C ARG A 127 3.37 20.76 -2.02
N LEU A 128 2.20 20.16 -1.83
CA LEU A 128 0.96 20.56 -2.47
C LEU A 128 0.59 21.99 -2.10
N ARG A 129 0.66 22.31 -0.81
CA ARG A 129 0.40 23.66 -0.31
C ARG A 129 1.31 24.68 -0.97
N ASP A 130 2.61 24.39 -1.05
CA ASP A 130 3.58 25.30 -1.67
C ASP A 130 3.26 25.51 -3.14
N THR A 131 2.89 24.46 -3.86
CA THR A 131 2.52 24.54 -5.27
C THR A 131 1.29 25.43 -5.46
N ILE A 132 0.27 25.28 -4.63
CA ILE A 132 -0.94 26.09 -4.67
C ILE A 132 -0.62 27.55 -4.40
N LEU A 133 0.19 27.84 -3.39
CA LEU A 133 0.55 29.22 -3.05
C LEU A 133 1.34 29.89 -4.15
N ARG A 134 2.24 29.18 -4.82
CA ARG A 134 2.98 29.71 -5.96
C ARG A 134 2.06 30.05 -7.12
N SER A 135 1.12 29.14 -7.44
CA SER A 135 0.16 29.37 -8.51
C SER A 135 -0.70 30.61 -8.26
N ARG A 136 -1.12 30.79 -7.01
CA ARG A 136 -1.90 31.98 -6.63
C ARG A 136 -1.10 33.27 -6.80
N ASN A 137 0.16 33.27 -6.35
CA ASN A 137 1.02 34.43 -6.46
C ASN A 137 1.28 34.80 -7.92
N GLU A 138 1.47 33.81 -8.78
CA GLU A 138 1.66 34.03 -10.22
C GLU A 138 0.40 34.60 -10.87
N THR A 139 -0.77 34.17 -10.43
CA THR A 139 -2.06 34.62 -10.98
C THR A 139 -2.40 36.03 -10.54
N GLU A 140 -1.99 36.44 -9.35
CA GLU A 140 -2.29 37.77 -8.78
C GLU A 140 -1.36 38.85 -9.32
N ARG A 141 -0.34 38.53 -10.05
CA ARG A 141 0.51 39.50 -10.69
C ARG A 141 -0.04 39.87 -12.07
#